data_756de0db6e04b4f5db477ed4991a69bd
#
_entry.id   756de0db6e04b4f5db477ed4991a69bd
#
_cell.length_a   1.000
_cell.length_b   1.000
_cell.length_c   1.000
_cell.angle_alpha   90.00
_cell.angle_beta   90.00
_cell.angle_gamma   90.00
#
_symmetry.space_group_name_H-M   'P 1'
#
loop_
_entity.id
_entity.type
_entity.pdbx_description
1 polymer ?
#
loop_
_entity_poly.entity_id
_entity_poly.type
_entity_poly.pdbx_seq_one_letter_code
_entity_poly.pdbx_strand_id
1 'polypeptide(L)'
;MIPTERRQIILDMVAEKGVVSIAELTERMHVSHMTIRRDLQKLEQQGAVIQVSGGVQSSTRVAHEPSHQIKTELATPQKAAIGKLAASLVQPESCIYLDAGTTTLAIARQLVTMNKLTVVTNDFVIADYLMDNSDCTIIHTGGAVCRENRSCVGEAAATLLRGLMIDQAFISASSWSVRGISTPAEDKVTVKRAVASASRQKILVCDATKYGQVATWLALPLAEFNQIVTDDGLPESAIRALAKVDISLLMAKK
;
A
#
# COMPACT_ATOMS: atom_id res chain seq x y z
N MET A 1 -11.39 25.54 24.85
CA MET A 1 -10.38 25.14 23.84
C MET A 1 -11.09 24.78 22.53
N ILE A 2 -10.77 25.47 21.47
CA ILE A 2 -11.36 25.21 20.15
C ILE A 2 -10.75 23.97 19.48
N PRO A 3 -11.45 23.32 18.54
CA PRO A 3 -10.98 22.07 17.91
C PRO A 3 -9.60 22.16 17.23
N THR A 4 -9.26 23.31 16.66
CA THR A 4 -7.97 23.52 15.98
C THR A 4 -6.82 23.55 16.98
N GLU A 5 -6.97 24.29 18.09
CA GLU A 5 -5.97 24.33 19.18
C GLU A 5 -5.77 22.93 19.77
N ARG A 6 -6.87 22.22 20.02
CA ARG A 6 -6.81 20.88 20.59
C ARG A 6 -6.05 19.89 19.70
N ARG A 7 -6.30 19.95 18.39
CA ARG A 7 -5.56 19.13 17.42
C ARG A 7 -4.08 19.49 17.35
N GLN A 8 -3.72 20.78 17.49
CA GLN A 8 -2.32 21.17 17.54
C GLN A 8 -1.62 20.60 18.79
N ILE A 9 -2.26 20.66 19.95
CA ILE A 9 -1.72 20.08 21.20
C ILE A 9 -1.53 18.56 21.04
N ILE A 10 -2.47 17.86 20.38
CA ILE A 10 -2.31 16.43 20.09
C ILE A 10 -1.05 16.19 19.25
N LEU A 11 -0.85 16.96 18.20
CA LEU A 11 0.32 16.82 17.32
C LEU A 11 1.63 17.08 18.07
N ASP A 12 1.67 18.11 18.91
CA ASP A 12 2.84 18.48 19.69
C ASP A 12 3.19 17.36 20.71
N MET A 13 2.20 16.83 21.42
CA MET A 13 2.39 15.72 22.36
C MET A 13 2.88 14.44 21.66
N VAL A 14 2.32 14.15 20.50
CA VAL A 14 2.72 12.98 19.70
C VAL A 14 4.11 13.16 19.11
N ALA A 15 4.49 14.36 18.70
CA ALA A 15 5.84 14.66 18.21
C ALA A 15 6.89 14.52 19.34
N GLU A 16 6.55 14.91 20.57
CA GLU A 16 7.44 14.83 21.73
C GLU A 16 7.59 13.38 22.24
N LYS A 17 6.47 12.64 22.38
CA LYS A 17 6.44 11.34 23.06
C LYS A 17 6.43 10.13 22.11
N GLY A 18 6.23 10.36 20.81
CA GLY A 18 6.08 9.31 19.81
C GLY A 18 4.69 8.65 19.85
N VAL A 19 4.25 8.20 21.01
CA VAL A 19 2.94 7.58 21.26
C VAL A 19 2.26 8.23 22.45
N VAL A 20 0.96 8.55 22.34
CA VAL A 20 0.18 9.15 23.42
C VAL A 20 -1.15 8.41 23.57
N SER A 21 -1.55 8.08 24.78
CA SER A 21 -2.82 7.39 25.04
C SER A 21 -4.03 8.33 24.94
N ILE A 22 -5.22 7.78 24.60
CA ILE A 22 -6.47 8.55 24.61
C ILE A 22 -6.77 9.04 26.04
N ALA A 23 -6.47 8.26 27.06
CA ALA A 23 -6.67 8.64 28.45
C ALA A 23 -5.83 9.89 28.80
N GLU A 24 -4.55 9.88 28.46
CA GLU A 24 -3.64 11.01 28.67
C GLU A 24 -4.10 12.28 27.93
N LEU A 25 -4.56 12.14 26.67
CA LEU A 25 -5.13 13.26 25.90
C LEU A 25 -6.41 13.81 26.55
N THR A 26 -7.25 12.93 27.05
CA THR A 26 -8.50 13.29 27.74
C THR A 26 -8.22 14.06 29.03
N GLU A 27 -7.29 13.58 29.83
CA GLU A 27 -6.85 14.21 31.07
C GLU A 27 -6.21 15.58 30.81
N ARG A 28 -5.29 15.65 29.86
CA ARG A 28 -4.55 16.89 29.52
C ARG A 28 -5.45 18.01 29.01
N MET A 29 -6.51 17.66 28.26
CA MET A 29 -7.39 18.64 27.59
C MET A 29 -8.73 18.82 28.27
N HIS A 30 -9.05 18.05 29.29
CA HIS A 30 -10.32 18.07 30.03
C HIS A 30 -11.56 17.95 29.10
N VAL A 31 -11.51 17.06 28.13
CA VAL A 31 -12.61 16.78 27.21
C VAL A 31 -12.97 15.29 27.21
N SER A 32 -14.14 14.94 26.68
CA SER A 32 -14.57 13.55 26.64
C SER A 32 -13.73 12.68 25.67
N HIS A 33 -13.67 11.37 25.95
CA HIS A 33 -13.07 10.39 25.04
C HIS A 33 -13.61 10.48 23.60
N MET A 34 -14.92 10.77 23.45
CA MET A 34 -15.55 10.93 22.14
C MET A 34 -15.03 12.16 21.39
N THR A 35 -14.75 13.24 22.11
CA THR A 35 -14.17 14.46 21.53
C THR A 35 -12.77 14.18 21.01
N ILE A 36 -11.92 13.52 21.82
CA ILE A 36 -10.59 13.12 21.40
C ILE A 36 -10.64 12.22 20.18
N ARG A 37 -11.50 11.19 20.17
CA ARG A 37 -11.64 10.28 19.01
C ARG A 37 -12.01 10.99 17.71
N ARG A 38 -12.89 12.01 17.78
CA ARG A 38 -13.24 12.83 16.60
C ARG A 38 -12.05 13.64 16.10
N ASP A 39 -11.26 14.22 17.01
CA ASP A 39 -10.06 14.98 16.63
C ASP A 39 -9.00 14.06 16.05
N LEU A 40 -8.75 12.89 16.65
CA LEU A 40 -7.83 11.89 16.14
C LEU A 40 -8.26 11.38 14.77
N GLN A 41 -9.54 11.12 14.55
CA GLN A 41 -10.07 10.71 13.26
C GLN A 41 -9.78 11.77 12.18
N LYS A 42 -9.92 13.05 12.51
CA LYS A 42 -9.65 14.14 11.58
C LYS A 42 -8.17 14.30 11.28
N LEU A 43 -7.31 14.14 12.29
CA LEU A 43 -5.86 14.15 12.13
C LEU A 43 -5.35 12.95 11.31
N GLU A 44 -5.94 11.78 11.51
CA GLU A 44 -5.65 10.57 10.74
C GLU A 44 -6.09 10.72 9.27
N GLN A 45 -7.26 11.29 9.01
CA GLN A 45 -7.70 11.65 7.66
C GLN A 45 -6.76 12.65 6.97
N GLN A 46 -6.09 13.50 7.74
CA GLN A 46 -5.05 14.41 7.26
C GLN A 46 -3.69 13.73 7.10
N GLY A 47 -3.54 12.48 7.55
CA GLY A 47 -2.28 11.73 7.52
C GLY A 47 -1.24 12.23 8.52
N ALA A 48 -1.64 13.01 9.52
CA ALA A 48 -0.75 13.59 10.51
C ALA A 48 -0.43 12.62 11.65
N VAL A 49 -1.34 11.72 11.97
CA VAL A 49 -1.21 10.73 13.04
C VAL A 49 -1.79 9.39 12.59
N ILE A 50 -1.50 8.34 13.38
CA ILE A 50 -2.06 6.99 13.25
C ILE A 50 -2.70 6.62 14.57
N GLN A 51 -3.94 6.14 14.54
CA GLN A 51 -4.56 5.57 15.72
C GLN A 51 -4.04 4.14 15.94
N VAL A 52 -3.59 3.89 17.16
CA VAL A 52 -3.16 2.57 17.66
C VAL A 52 -4.10 2.10 18.77
N SER A 53 -3.92 0.88 19.27
CA SER A 53 -4.75 0.37 20.37
C SER A 53 -4.63 1.26 21.61
N GLY A 54 -5.73 1.93 21.98
CA GLY A 54 -5.77 2.81 23.15
C GLY A 54 -5.11 4.18 23.02
N GLY A 55 -4.55 4.53 21.85
CA GLY A 55 -3.79 5.76 21.69
C GLY A 55 -3.63 6.25 20.26
N VAL A 56 -2.65 7.10 20.10
CA VAL A 56 -2.26 7.72 18.83
C VAL A 56 -0.74 7.84 18.75
N GLN A 57 -0.18 7.68 17.58
CA GLN A 57 1.26 7.87 17.32
C GLN A 57 1.49 8.79 16.12
N SER A 58 2.70 9.33 16.02
CA SER A 58 3.13 10.07 14.84
C SER A 58 3.13 9.17 13.60
N SER A 59 2.70 9.70 12.47
CA SER A 59 2.91 9.01 11.20
C SER A 59 4.41 8.98 10.90
N THR A 60 4.98 7.79 10.73
CA THR A 60 6.39 7.66 10.35
C THR A 60 6.57 8.09 8.90
N ARG A 61 7.40 9.10 8.66
CA ARG A 61 7.67 9.57 7.31
C ARG A 61 8.71 8.68 6.62
N VAL A 62 8.35 8.13 5.49
CA VAL A 62 9.26 7.39 4.61
C VAL A 62 9.97 8.38 3.70
N ALA A 63 11.20 8.74 4.03
CA ALA A 63 12.03 9.63 3.22
C ALA A 63 12.71 8.88 2.05
N HIS A 64 13.08 7.62 2.28
CA HIS A 64 13.73 6.75 1.31
C HIS A 64 13.12 5.36 1.35
N GLU A 65 13.01 4.73 0.19
CA GLU A 65 12.56 3.34 0.09
C GLU A 65 13.77 2.41 0.20
N PRO A 66 13.71 1.33 1.00
CA PRO A 66 14.77 0.32 1.02
C PRO A 66 14.95 -0.30 -0.36
N SER A 67 16.18 -0.69 -0.69
CA SER A 67 16.47 -1.39 -1.94
C SER A 67 15.66 -2.70 -2.07
N HIS A 68 15.50 -3.18 -3.29
CA HIS A 68 14.82 -4.45 -3.54
C HIS A 68 15.42 -5.59 -2.71
N GLN A 69 16.76 -5.65 -2.60
CA GLN A 69 17.47 -6.68 -1.83
C GLN A 69 17.07 -6.65 -0.34
N ILE A 70 17.11 -5.48 0.30
CA ILE A 70 16.69 -5.32 1.69
C ILE A 70 15.21 -5.71 1.85
N LYS A 71 14.34 -5.27 0.93
CA LYS A 71 12.92 -5.61 0.98
C LYS A 71 12.64 -7.10 0.86
N THR A 72 13.50 -7.88 0.23
CA THR A 72 13.36 -9.33 0.11
C THR A 72 13.43 -10.02 1.48
N GLU A 73 14.21 -9.49 2.41
CA GLU A 73 14.39 -10.05 3.76
C GLU A 73 13.31 -9.55 4.75
N LEU A 74 12.66 -8.43 4.46
CA LEU A 74 11.67 -7.82 5.34
C LEU A 74 10.29 -8.44 5.17
N ALA A 75 9.60 -8.75 6.27
CA ALA A 75 8.21 -9.22 6.32
C ALA A 75 7.93 -10.41 5.37
N THR A 76 8.89 -11.32 5.24
CA THR A 76 8.81 -12.45 4.29
C THR A 76 7.61 -13.36 4.52
N PRO A 77 7.25 -13.78 5.76
CA PRO A 77 6.06 -14.59 6.01
C PRO A 77 4.77 -13.85 5.63
N GLN A 78 4.67 -12.56 5.93
CA GLN A 78 3.53 -11.73 5.59
C GLN A 78 3.33 -11.65 4.07
N LYS A 79 4.40 -11.38 3.33
CA LYS A 79 4.36 -11.32 1.87
C LYS A 79 3.99 -12.65 1.23
N ALA A 80 4.47 -13.77 1.79
CA ALA A 80 4.10 -15.10 1.32
C ALA A 80 2.59 -15.36 1.52
N ALA A 81 2.05 -15.01 2.69
CA ALA A 81 0.62 -15.15 2.98
C ALA A 81 -0.23 -14.24 2.08
N ILE A 82 0.16 -12.96 1.93
CA ILE A 82 -0.48 -12.01 1.01
C ILE A 82 -0.43 -12.54 -0.43
N GLY A 83 0.74 -13.02 -0.86
CA GLY A 83 0.94 -13.57 -2.20
C GLY A 83 0.00 -14.72 -2.52
N LYS A 84 -0.14 -15.68 -1.58
CA LYS A 84 -1.05 -16.81 -1.70
C LYS A 84 -2.52 -16.36 -1.79
N LEU A 85 -2.94 -15.46 -0.90
CA LEU A 85 -4.31 -14.96 -0.89
C LEU A 85 -4.61 -14.12 -2.15
N ALA A 86 -3.72 -13.22 -2.55
CA ALA A 86 -3.90 -12.39 -3.74
C ALA A 86 -3.93 -13.24 -5.03
N ALA A 87 -3.08 -14.26 -5.13
CA ALA A 87 -3.09 -15.17 -6.27
C ALA A 87 -4.41 -15.93 -6.42
N SER A 88 -5.11 -16.25 -5.33
CA SER A 88 -6.43 -16.90 -5.38
C SER A 88 -7.54 -16.00 -5.95
N LEU A 89 -7.30 -14.70 -6.09
CA LEU A 89 -8.24 -13.74 -6.69
C LEU A 89 -8.05 -13.62 -8.21
N VAL A 90 -6.95 -14.15 -8.75
CA VAL A 90 -6.64 -14.07 -10.18
C VAL A 90 -7.59 -14.94 -10.97
N GLN A 91 -8.20 -14.36 -12.01
CA GLN A 91 -9.07 -15.10 -12.91
C GLN A 91 -8.24 -15.78 -14.02
N PRO A 92 -8.56 -17.02 -14.38
CA PRO A 92 -7.95 -17.66 -15.54
C PRO A 92 -8.18 -16.85 -16.83
N GLU A 93 -7.26 -16.97 -17.78
CA GLU A 93 -7.35 -16.33 -19.10
C GLU A 93 -7.47 -14.79 -19.05
N SER A 94 -6.98 -14.16 -17.97
CA SER A 94 -7.04 -12.71 -17.77
C SER A 94 -5.69 -12.03 -18.04
N CYS A 95 -5.75 -10.70 -18.21
CA CYS A 95 -4.61 -9.83 -18.24
C CYS A 95 -4.45 -9.17 -16.85
N ILE A 96 -3.35 -9.46 -16.17
CA ILE A 96 -3.07 -8.88 -14.86
C ILE A 96 -1.84 -7.99 -14.88
N TYR A 97 -1.82 -6.99 -13.99
CA TYR A 97 -0.62 -6.23 -13.71
C TYR A 97 -0.06 -6.58 -12.34
N LEU A 98 1.23 -6.88 -12.30
CA LEU A 98 2.01 -7.03 -11.08
C LEU A 98 2.98 -5.86 -10.95
N ASP A 99 2.71 -4.97 -9.99
CA ASP A 99 3.53 -3.79 -9.70
C ASP A 99 4.93 -4.18 -9.19
N ALA A 100 5.89 -3.30 -9.32
CA ALA A 100 7.24 -3.55 -8.84
C ALA A 100 7.30 -3.72 -7.32
N GLY A 101 7.79 -4.88 -6.87
CA GLY A 101 8.01 -5.13 -5.46
C GLY A 101 8.02 -6.59 -5.03
N THR A 102 8.52 -6.82 -3.82
CA THR A 102 8.69 -8.18 -3.27
C THR A 102 7.37 -8.83 -2.85
N THR A 103 6.32 -8.05 -2.59
CA THR A 103 4.97 -8.58 -2.29
C THR A 103 4.31 -9.12 -3.57
N THR A 104 4.43 -8.40 -4.67
CA THR A 104 3.92 -8.81 -5.99
C THR A 104 4.74 -9.92 -6.60
N LEU A 105 6.05 -9.98 -6.32
CA LEU A 105 6.87 -11.16 -6.63
C LEU A 105 6.35 -12.41 -5.89
N ALA A 106 5.88 -12.27 -4.65
CA ALA A 106 5.27 -13.40 -3.93
C ALA A 106 3.95 -13.87 -4.60
N ILE A 107 3.20 -12.97 -5.24
CA ILE A 107 2.04 -13.32 -6.07
C ILE A 107 2.51 -14.08 -7.31
N ALA A 108 3.50 -13.56 -8.05
CA ALA A 108 4.04 -14.20 -9.25
C ALA A 108 4.45 -15.66 -9.01
N ARG A 109 5.07 -15.93 -7.85
CA ARG A 109 5.48 -17.28 -7.44
C ARG A 109 4.32 -18.27 -7.28
N GLN A 110 3.11 -17.80 -7.02
CA GLN A 110 1.91 -18.64 -6.88
C GLN A 110 1.20 -18.87 -8.22
N LEU A 111 1.53 -18.09 -9.26
CA LEU A 111 0.83 -18.10 -10.54
C LEU A 111 1.51 -18.97 -11.61
N VAL A 112 2.65 -19.58 -11.31
CA VAL A 112 3.48 -20.32 -12.29
C VAL A 112 2.76 -21.46 -13.01
N THR A 113 1.73 -22.04 -12.40
CA THR A 113 0.93 -23.13 -12.99
C THR A 113 -0.38 -22.65 -13.62
N MET A 114 -0.66 -21.35 -13.59
CA MET A 114 -1.89 -20.82 -14.16
C MET A 114 -1.77 -20.63 -15.66
N ASN A 115 -2.55 -21.40 -16.40
CA ASN A 115 -2.51 -21.38 -17.87
C ASN A 115 -3.17 -20.13 -18.45
N LYS A 116 -2.71 -19.73 -19.65
CA LYS A 116 -3.29 -18.65 -20.49
C LYS A 116 -3.37 -17.28 -19.77
N LEU A 117 -2.45 -17.01 -18.85
CA LEU A 117 -2.36 -15.73 -18.17
C LEU A 117 -1.49 -14.77 -18.99
N THR A 118 -1.89 -13.50 -19.07
CA THR A 118 -1.03 -12.41 -19.52
C THR A 118 -0.62 -11.58 -18.32
N VAL A 119 0.67 -11.50 -18.04
CA VAL A 119 1.23 -10.73 -16.93
C VAL A 119 1.94 -9.50 -17.48
N VAL A 120 1.44 -8.33 -17.11
CA VAL A 120 2.09 -7.05 -17.34
C VAL A 120 2.86 -6.67 -16.09
N THR A 121 4.10 -6.25 -16.20
CA THR A 121 4.91 -5.80 -15.06
C THR A 121 5.93 -4.75 -15.45
N ASN A 122 6.28 -3.88 -14.53
CA ASN A 122 7.42 -2.97 -14.64
C ASN A 122 8.63 -3.45 -13.82
N ASP A 123 8.58 -4.65 -13.25
CA ASP A 123 9.60 -5.25 -12.37
C ASP A 123 10.44 -6.26 -13.14
N PHE A 124 11.76 -6.07 -13.16
CA PHE A 124 12.69 -6.99 -13.85
C PHE A 124 12.78 -8.35 -13.13
N VAL A 125 12.65 -8.37 -11.79
CA VAL A 125 12.76 -9.63 -11.03
C VAL A 125 11.53 -10.50 -11.24
N ILE A 126 10.35 -9.88 -11.34
CA ILE A 126 9.11 -10.60 -11.66
C ILE A 126 9.16 -11.14 -13.08
N ALA A 127 9.60 -10.32 -14.05
CA ALA A 127 9.70 -10.74 -15.45
C ALA A 127 10.70 -11.89 -15.60
N ASP A 128 11.89 -11.77 -15.02
CA ASP A 128 12.93 -12.79 -15.02
C ASP A 128 12.42 -14.11 -14.40
N TYR A 129 11.82 -14.02 -13.23
CA TYR A 129 11.25 -15.19 -12.56
C TYR A 129 10.19 -15.91 -13.40
N LEU A 130 9.27 -15.17 -14.00
CA LEU A 130 8.19 -15.76 -14.81
C LEU A 130 8.70 -16.35 -16.13
N MET A 131 9.73 -15.78 -16.74
CA MET A 131 10.37 -16.35 -17.94
C MET A 131 10.90 -17.76 -17.69
N ASP A 132 11.48 -17.98 -16.50
CA ASP A 132 12.10 -19.28 -16.18
C ASP A 132 11.12 -20.31 -15.62
N ASN A 133 9.98 -19.87 -15.09
CA ASN A 133 9.11 -20.73 -14.27
C ASN A 133 7.65 -20.86 -14.75
N SER A 134 7.26 -20.18 -15.84
CA SER A 134 5.86 -20.18 -16.29
C SER A 134 5.74 -20.10 -17.82
N ASP A 135 4.55 -20.49 -18.32
CA ASP A 135 4.19 -20.38 -19.74
C ASP A 135 3.30 -19.13 -20.02
N CYS A 136 3.20 -18.19 -19.07
CA CYS A 136 2.38 -17.01 -19.24
C CYS A 136 2.97 -16.04 -20.29
N THR A 137 2.10 -15.29 -20.95
CA THR A 137 2.55 -14.16 -21.78
C THR A 137 3.04 -13.04 -20.88
N ILE A 138 4.27 -12.56 -21.08
CA ILE A 138 4.86 -11.50 -20.27
C ILE A 138 4.98 -10.23 -21.11
N ILE A 139 4.45 -9.13 -20.58
CA ILE A 139 4.62 -7.79 -21.14
C ILE A 139 5.37 -6.94 -20.10
N HIS A 140 6.63 -6.62 -20.39
CA HIS A 140 7.41 -5.71 -19.56
C HIS A 140 7.24 -4.27 -20.07
N THR A 141 6.98 -3.31 -19.15
CA THR A 141 6.66 -1.93 -19.55
C THR A 141 7.80 -1.19 -20.23
N GLY A 142 9.06 -1.59 -19.96
CA GLY A 142 10.21 -0.76 -20.32
C GLY A 142 10.20 0.59 -19.60
N GLY A 143 11.08 1.51 -20.00
CA GLY A 143 11.17 2.86 -19.45
C GLY A 143 12.49 3.15 -18.73
N ALA A 144 12.53 4.25 -17.94
CA ALA A 144 13.70 4.61 -17.15
C ALA A 144 13.90 3.60 -16.01
N VAL A 145 15.15 3.15 -15.83
CA VAL A 145 15.46 2.08 -14.85
C VAL A 145 15.78 2.67 -13.48
N CYS A 146 14.97 2.32 -12.49
CA CYS A 146 15.28 2.51 -11.08
C CYS A 146 16.09 1.30 -10.58
N ARG A 147 17.42 1.46 -10.49
CA ARG A 147 18.35 0.38 -10.12
C ARG A 147 18.08 -0.21 -8.75
N GLU A 148 17.86 0.64 -7.75
CA GLU A 148 17.62 0.22 -6.35
C GLU A 148 16.37 -0.64 -6.22
N ASN A 149 15.35 -0.34 -7.01
CA ASN A 149 14.08 -1.06 -6.97
C ASN A 149 13.97 -2.15 -8.05
N ARG A 150 14.96 -2.25 -8.95
CA ARG A 150 14.99 -3.21 -10.09
C ARG A 150 13.72 -3.12 -10.93
N SER A 151 13.30 -1.92 -11.26
CA SER A 151 12.04 -1.68 -11.97
C SER A 151 12.16 -0.52 -12.97
N CYS A 152 11.20 -0.45 -13.87
CA CYS A 152 11.02 0.70 -14.75
C CYS A 152 10.03 1.69 -14.16
N VAL A 153 10.32 2.98 -14.37
CA VAL A 153 9.53 4.11 -13.87
C VAL A 153 9.37 5.19 -14.93
N GLY A 154 8.56 6.20 -14.64
CA GLY A 154 8.40 7.40 -15.45
C GLY A 154 7.43 7.24 -16.61
N GLU A 155 7.41 8.26 -17.48
CA GLU A 155 6.39 8.44 -18.52
C GLU A 155 6.41 7.36 -19.61
N ALA A 156 7.59 6.83 -19.97
CA ALA A 156 7.68 5.79 -20.99
C ALA A 156 6.96 4.50 -20.56
N ALA A 157 7.16 4.08 -19.30
CA ALA A 157 6.44 2.95 -18.72
C ALA A 157 4.92 3.22 -18.63
N ALA A 158 4.54 4.42 -18.20
CA ALA A 158 3.15 4.84 -18.09
C ALA A 158 2.44 4.90 -19.45
N THR A 159 3.14 5.31 -20.50
CA THR A 159 2.57 5.38 -21.86
C THR A 159 2.18 3.99 -22.37
N LEU A 160 3.02 2.99 -22.16
CA LEU A 160 2.67 1.62 -22.52
C LEU A 160 1.43 1.15 -21.73
N LEU A 161 1.40 1.38 -20.42
CA LEU A 161 0.29 0.97 -19.55
C LEU A 161 -1.05 1.58 -19.97
N ARG A 162 -1.08 2.86 -20.37
CA ARG A 162 -2.31 3.53 -20.84
C ARG A 162 -2.89 2.92 -22.14
N GLY A 163 -2.06 2.22 -22.90
CA GLY A 163 -2.51 1.51 -24.12
C GLY A 163 -3.07 0.12 -23.87
N LEU A 164 -3.12 -0.34 -22.64
CA LEU A 164 -3.57 -1.68 -22.26
C LEU A 164 -4.98 -1.65 -21.63
N MET A 165 -5.65 -2.80 -21.70
CA MET A 165 -6.85 -3.09 -20.91
C MET A 165 -6.50 -4.22 -19.93
N ILE A 166 -6.41 -3.88 -18.64
CA ILE A 166 -5.98 -4.78 -17.60
C ILE A 166 -7.18 -5.20 -16.75
N ASP A 167 -7.39 -6.50 -16.57
CA ASP A 167 -8.52 -7.00 -15.78
C ASP A 167 -8.29 -6.74 -14.29
N GLN A 168 -7.10 -7.06 -13.79
CA GLN A 168 -6.76 -6.92 -12.38
C GLN A 168 -5.34 -6.36 -12.20
N ALA A 169 -5.23 -5.26 -11.46
CA ALA A 169 -3.92 -4.71 -11.08
C ALA A 169 -3.63 -4.96 -9.60
N PHE A 170 -2.55 -5.64 -9.31
CA PHE A 170 -2.01 -5.82 -7.97
C PHE A 170 -0.95 -4.74 -7.73
N ILE A 171 -1.32 -3.73 -6.98
CA ILE A 171 -0.53 -2.53 -6.76
C ILE A 171 0.11 -2.59 -5.37
N SER A 172 1.44 -2.51 -5.33
CA SER A 172 2.21 -2.46 -4.10
C SER A 172 2.40 -1.02 -3.61
N ALA A 173 2.84 -0.83 -2.38
CA ALA A 173 3.13 0.50 -1.84
C ALA A 173 4.36 0.50 -0.93
N SER A 174 5.04 1.66 -0.87
CA SER A 174 6.08 1.93 0.13
C SER A 174 5.46 2.27 1.49
N SER A 175 4.27 2.86 1.45
CA SER A 175 3.50 3.28 2.61
C SER A 175 2.02 3.43 2.24
N TRP A 176 1.11 3.18 3.20
CA TRP A 176 -0.32 3.29 2.97
C TRP A 176 -1.10 3.67 4.24
N SER A 177 -2.25 4.28 4.05
CA SER A 177 -3.15 4.71 5.12
C SER A 177 -4.58 4.83 4.58
N VAL A 178 -5.52 5.29 5.41
CA VAL A 178 -6.89 5.62 4.97
C VAL A 178 -6.95 6.69 3.87
N ARG A 179 -5.89 7.46 3.68
CA ARG A 179 -5.79 8.43 2.58
C ARG A 179 -5.45 7.78 1.23
N GLY A 180 -4.77 6.65 1.24
CA GLY A 180 -4.28 5.98 0.04
C GLY A 180 -2.84 5.51 0.19
N ILE A 181 -2.20 5.25 -0.95
CA ILE A 181 -0.81 4.83 -1.03
C ILE A 181 0.11 6.02 -1.35
N SER A 182 1.28 6.03 -0.73
CA SER A 182 2.28 7.07 -0.98
C SER A 182 3.67 6.50 -1.24
N THR A 183 4.52 7.30 -1.89
CA THR A 183 5.88 6.95 -2.29
C THR A 183 6.82 8.15 -2.12
N PRO A 184 8.10 7.94 -1.78
CA PRO A 184 9.08 9.02 -1.76
C PRO A 184 9.54 9.45 -3.17
N ALA A 185 9.27 8.66 -4.22
CA ALA A 185 9.74 8.86 -5.58
C ALA A 185 8.60 9.28 -6.52
N GLU A 186 8.72 10.47 -7.13
CA GLU A 186 7.70 11.06 -8.00
C GLU A 186 7.46 10.23 -9.28
N ASP A 187 8.52 9.71 -9.87
CA ASP A 187 8.47 8.92 -11.10
C ASP A 187 7.65 7.63 -11.00
N LYS A 188 7.50 7.09 -9.78
CA LYS A 188 6.60 5.96 -9.49
C LYS A 188 5.12 6.36 -9.52
N VAL A 189 4.80 7.62 -9.20
CA VAL A 189 3.42 8.11 -9.20
C VAL A 189 2.80 8.01 -10.58
N THR A 190 3.56 8.39 -11.61
CA THR A 190 3.12 8.35 -13.00
C THR A 190 2.75 6.93 -13.45
N VAL A 191 3.57 5.93 -13.10
CA VAL A 191 3.29 4.52 -13.36
C VAL A 191 2.03 4.03 -12.63
N LYS A 192 1.92 4.31 -11.33
CA LYS A 192 0.78 3.88 -10.51
C LYS A 192 -0.54 4.47 -11.00
N ARG A 193 -0.55 5.74 -11.40
CA ARG A 193 -1.74 6.38 -11.97
C ARG A 193 -2.11 5.81 -13.34
N ALA A 194 -1.11 5.52 -14.18
CA ALA A 194 -1.35 4.92 -15.49
C ALA A 194 -1.98 3.52 -15.35
N VAL A 195 -1.43 2.66 -14.48
CA VAL A 195 -2.00 1.34 -14.27
C VAL A 195 -3.40 1.40 -13.64
N ALA A 196 -3.62 2.33 -12.71
CA ALA A 196 -4.95 2.48 -12.10
C ALA A 196 -6.02 2.88 -13.13
N SER A 197 -5.68 3.76 -14.07
CA SER A 197 -6.60 4.16 -15.16
C SER A 197 -6.82 3.07 -16.21
N ALA A 198 -5.84 2.18 -16.43
CA ALA A 198 -5.90 1.10 -17.40
C ALA A 198 -6.55 -0.18 -16.87
N SER A 199 -6.88 -0.25 -15.56
CA SER A 199 -7.30 -1.48 -14.90
C SER A 199 -8.76 -1.44 -14.45
N ARG A 200 -9.47 -2.54 -14.70
CA ARG A 200 -10.87 -2.71 -14.27
C ARG A 200 -10.97 -2.89 -12.75
N GLN A 201 -10.10 -3.73 -12.17
CA GLN A 201 -10.00 -3.94 -10.74
C GLN A 201 -8.63 -3.55 -10.23
N LYS A 202 -8.59 -2.78 -9.16
CA LYS A 202 -7.37 -2.32 -8.49
C LYS A 202 -7.32 -2.91 -7.09
N ILE A 203 -6.28 -3.69 -6.82
CA ILE A 203 -6.10 -4.42 -5.57
C ILE A 203 -4.80 -3.92 -4.93
N LEU A 204 -4.92 -3.29 -3.78
CA LEU A 204 -3.75 -2.93 -2.97
C LEU A 204 -3.22 -4.19 -2.30
N VAL A 205 -1.94 -4.50 -2.50
CA VAL A 205 -1.25 -5.62 -1.86
C VAL A 205 -0.07 -5.09 -1.04
N CYS A 206 -0.23 -5.05 0.27
CA CYS A 206 0.75 -4.41 1.14
C CYS A 206 0.71 -5.00 2.55
N ASP A 207 1.87 -5.27 3.14
CA ASP A 207 1.93 -5.77 4.50
C ASP A 207 1.53 -4.70 5.54
N ALA A 208 1.02 -5.16 6.68
CA ALA A 208 0.49 -4.31 7.74
C ALA A 208 1.55 -3.39 8.37
N THR A 209 2.85 -3.75 8.27
CA THR A 209 3.94 -2.92 8.85
C THR A 209 4.08 -1.57 8.17
N LYS A 210 3.55 -1.43 6.95
CA LYS A 210 3.57 -0.19 6.17
C LYS A 210 2.32 0.67 6.36
N TYR A 211 1.33 0.15 7.09
CA TYR A 211 0.14 0.94 7.42
C TYR A 211 0.50 2.11 8.32
N GLY A 212 -0.05 3.27 7.97
CA GLY A 212 0.16 4.49 8.74
C GLY A 212 1.50 5.18 8.51
N GLN A 213 2.37 4.61 7.72
CA GLN A 213 3.50 5.33 7.18
C GLN A 213 3.04 6.26 6.05
N VAL A 214 3.72 7.39 5.90
CA VAL A 214 3.44 8.36 4.83
C VAL A 214 4.72 8.77 4.12
N ALA A 215 4.64 8.93 2.81
CA ALA A 215 5.74 9.44 1.99
C ALA A 215 5.33 10.75 1.31
N THR A 216 6.29 11.39 0.62
CA THR A 216 6.12 12.74 0.04
C THR A 216 4.96 12.81 -0.96
N TRP A 217 4.84 11.79 -1.82
CA TRP A 217 3.90 11.81 -2.94
C TRP A 217 2.73 10.86 -2.70
N LEU A 218 1.52 11.39 -2.65
CA LEU A 218 0.30 10.57 -2.72
C LEU A 218 0.18 10.05 -4.16
N ALA A 219 0.35 8.73 -4.32
CA ALA A 219 0.30 8.11 -5.63
C ALA A 219 -1.15 7.86 -6.07
N LEU A 220 -1.93 7.20 -5.21
CA LEU A 220 -3.36 6.93 -5.44
C LEU A 220 -4.14 7.11 -4.14
N PRO A 221 -5.32 7.76 -4.18
CA PRO A 221 -6.27 7.75 -3.07
C PRO A 221 -6.75 6.33 -2.77
N LEU A 222 -7.07 6.04 -1.50
CA LEU A 222 -7.55 4.70 -1.14
C LEU A 222 -8.85 4.33 -1.85
N ALA A 223 -9.72 5.29 -2.09
CA ALA A 223 -10.99 5.11 -2.80
C ALA A 223 -10.85 4.65 -4.28
N GLU A 224 -9.65 4.71 -4.86
CA GLU A 224 -9.37 4.15 -6.18
C GLU A 224 -9.32 2.61 -6.18
N PHE A 225 -9.13 1.99 -5.01
CA PHE A 225 -8.99 0.55 -4.89
C PHE A 225 -10.34 -0.14 -4.67
N ASN A 226 -10.52 -1.29 -5.29
CA ASN A 226 -11.68 -2.16 -5.08
C ASN A 226 -11.47 -3.08 -3.88
N GLN A 227 -10.22 -3.49 -3.64
CA GLN A 227 -9.85 -4.41 -2.56
C GLN A 227 -8.50 -4.07 -1.96
N ILE A 228 -8.32 -4.45 -0.71
CA ILE A 228 -7.05 -4.43 0.01
C ILE A 228 -6.75 -5.86 0.44
N VAL A 229 -5.58 -6.37 0.10
CA VAL A 229 -5.04 -7.63 0.63
C VAL A 229 -3.82 -7.30 1.50
N THR A 230 -3.91 -7.61 2.77
CA THR A 230 -2.85 -7.39 3.77
C THR A 230 -2.72 -8.60 4.67
N ASP A 231 -1.75 -8.62 5.58
CA ASP A 231 -1.65 -9.66 6.60
C ASP A 231 -2.45 -9.31 7.87
N ASP A 232 -2.58 -10.27 8.77
CA ASP A 232 -3.35 -10.17 10.02
C ASP A 232 -2.70 -9.29 11.10
N GLY A 233 -1.62 -8.60 10.76
CA GLY A 233 -0.90 -7.67 11.66
C GLY A 233 -1.52 -6.27 11.77
N LEU A 234 -2.61 -5.96 11.08
CA LEU A 234 -3.27 -4.67 11.21
C LEU A 234 -3.84 -4.45 12.62
N PRO A 235 -3.60 -3.28 13.24
CA PRO A 235 -4.23 -2.95 14.51
C PRO A 235 -5.75 -2.78 14.33
N GLU A 236 -6.53 -3.11 15.37
CA GLU A 236 -7.99 -2.98 15.32
C GLU A 236 -8.49 -1.57 14.97
N SER A 237 -7.74 -0.54 15.38
CA SER A 237 -8.05 0.85 15.02
C SER A 237 -8.00 1.07 13.51
N ALA A 238 -7.01 0.48 12.83
CA ALA A 238 -6.89 0.52 11.38
C ALA A 238 -8.05 -0.23 10.70
N ILE A 239 -8.39 -1.42 11.20
CA ILE A 239 -9.52 -2.20 10.67
C ILE A 239 -10.83 -1.40 10.79
N ARG A 240 -11.07 -0.77 11.96
CA ARG A 240 -12.25 0.10 12.15
C ARG A 240 -12.24 1.34 11.27
N ALA A 241 -11.07 1.92 10.99
CA ALA A 241 -10.95 3.06 10.10
C ALA A 241 -11.22 2.67 8.64
N LEU A 242 -10.68 1.53 8.20
CA LEU A 242 -10.90 0.99 6.87
C LEU A 242 -12.35 0.54 6.63
N ALA A 243 -13.03 0.00 7.65
CA ALA A 243 -14.43 -0.39 7.57
C ALA A 243 -15.40 0.78 7.28
N LYS A 244 -14.94 2.03 7.41
CA LYS A 244 -15.71 3.23 7.05
C LYS A 244 -15.53 3.65 5.58
N VAL A 245 -14.61 3.03 4.90
CA VAL A 245 -14.36 3.21 3.48
C VAL A 245 -14.98 2.02 2.77
N ASP A 246 -15.70 2.24 1.69
CA ASP A 246 -16.37 1.19 0.91
C ASP A 246 -15.35 0.39 0.08
N ILE A 247 -14.47 -0.34 0.78
CA ILE A 247 -13.41 -1.16 0.17
C ILE A 247 -13.36 -2.52 0.87
N SER A 248 -13.34 -3.59 0.09
CA SER A 248 -13.18 -4.95 0.61
C SER A 248 -11.79 -5.15 1.22
N LEU A 249 -11.71 -5.48 2.51
CA LEU A 249 -10.48 -5.80 3.22
C LEU A 249 -10.35 -7.31 3.39
N LEU A 250 -9.31 -7.89 2.82
CA LEU A 250 -8.94 -9.29 2.96
C LEU A 250 -7.64 -9.41 3.76
N MET A 251 -7.68 -10.21 4.82
CA MET A 251 -6.52 -10.42 5.69
C MET A 251 -5.98 -11.84 5.55
N ALA A 252 -4.74 -11.94 5.08
CA ALA A 252 -4.02 -13.19 4.97
C ALA A 252 -3.51 -13.63 6.35
N LYS A 253 -3.79 -14.87 6.72
CA LYS A 253 -3.25 -15.50 7.94
C LYS A 253 -1.85 -16.04 7.64
N LYS A 254 -0.93 -15.80 8.57
CA LYS A 254 0.44 -16.33 8.52
C LYS A 254 0.47 -17.84 8.71
#